data_9353bee31661b71bc6d9b393447e1596
#
_entry.id   9353bee31661b71bc6d9b393447e1596
#
_cell.length_a   1.000
_cell.length_b   1.000
_cell.length_c   1.000
_cell.angle_alpha   90.00
_cell.angle_beta   90.00
_cell.angle_gamma   90.00
#
_symmetry.space_group_name_H-M   'P 1'
#
loop_
_entity.id
_entity.type
_entity.pdbx_description
1 polymer ?
#
loop_
_entity_poly.entity_id
_entity_poly.type
_entity_poly.pdbx_seq_one_letter_code
_entity_poly.pdbx_strand_id
1 'polypeptide(L)'
;MIEARYLDIDSALGFVEIHTPEGTLPGDKLPTLLCLHTAGQSGVQWRRVCGGLTARGYRVVVPDLPGHGRSEPAMPGPVTDLVAYGDWLGKLLDILDIEKPYVLGCSIGGKLTLEMATRPDRPLSGAIAMAAEAGPGRVGLSGLRRELEDVAGPSRAERTYLGTLASVGRAMDPAAAHLAGLMHKREDPEISSSDLLGWGGHDVRDRLTDLTCPIHLVAGTDDPWIDADAVGEAADQINASTPGRARFSRLEAVGHYPMEEIDDFAGVAARWLADLRRPVQEHAAVTR
;
A
#
# COMPACT_ATOMS: atom_id res chain seq x y z
N MET A 1 9.12 -15.92 -13.48
CA MET A 1 8.78 -15.24 -14.77
C MET A 1 8.24 -13.86 -14.44
N ILE A 2 8.57 -12.83 -15.24
CA ILE A 2 8.03 -11.47 -15.10
C ILE A 2 7.29 -11.15 -16.39
N GLU A 3 6.06 -10.66 -16.26
CA GLU A 3 5.23 -10.22 -17.37
C GLU A 3 4.79 -8.78 -17.12
N ALA A 4 4.91 -7.93 -18.14
CA ALA A 4 4.45 -6.54 -18.12
C ALA A 4 3.29 -6.39 -19.10
N ARG A 5 2.19 -5.82 -18.64
CA ARG A 5 0.97 -5.62 -19.44
C ARG A 5 0.47 -4.20 -19.36
N TYR A 6 -0.10 -3.73 -20.48
CA TYR A 6 -1.02 -2.61 -20.51
C TYR A 6 -2.44 -3.14 -20.63
N LEU A 7 -3.34 -2.66 -19.79
CA LEU A 7 -4.75 -3.07 -19.74
C LEU A 7 -5.61 -1.83 -19.91
N ASP A 8 -6.61 -1.92 -20.79
CA ASP A 8 -7.61 -0.86 -20.93
C ASP A 8 -8.55 -0.89 -19.72
N ILE A 9 -8.51 0.15 -18.91
CA ILE A 9 -9.35 0.34 -17.71
C ILE A 9 -9.93 1.74 -17.78
N ASP A 10 -11.25 1.84 -17.97
CA ASP A 10 -11.96 3.13 -18.09
C ASP A 10 -11.44 3.99 -19.27
N SER A 11 -11.08 3.37 -20.39
CA SER A 11 -10.54 4.02 -21.59
C SER A 11 -9.17 4.69 -21.41
N ALA A 12 -8.41 4.25 -20.42
CA ALA A 12 -7.00 4.60 -20.21
C ALA A 12 -6.16 3.33 -20.01
N LEU A 13 -4.91 3.35 -20.47
CA LEU A 13 -4.01 2.21 -20.33
C LEU A 13 -3.39 2.18 -18.92
N GLY A 14 -3.83 1.24 -18.11
CA GLY A 14 -3.20 0.90 -16.83
C GLY A 14 -2.05 -0.07 -17.02
N PHE A 15 -0.90 0.21 -16.43
CA PHE A 15 0.25 -0.69 -16.44
C PHE A 15 0.27 -1.60 -15.22
N VAL A 16 0.61 -2.87 -15.44
CA VAL A 16 0.79 -3.85 -14.37
C VAL A 16 1.98 -4.76 -14.65
N GLU A 17 2.77 -5.02 -13.63
CA GLU A 17 3.84 -6.01 -13.62
C GLU A 17 3.41 -7.23 -12.81
N ILE A 18 3.54 -8.42 -13.40
CA ILE A 18 3.12 -9.68 -12.79
C ILE A 18 4.34 -10.58 -12.66
N HIS A 19 4.68 -10.92 -11.43
CA HIS A 19 5.76 -11.84 -11.10
C HIS A 19 5.16 -13.20 -10.72
N THR A 20 5.56 -14.25 -11.43
CA THR A 20 5.09 -15.62 -11.20
C THR A 20 6.26 -16.50 -10.81
N PRO A 21 6.12 -17.41 -9.82
CA PRO A 21 7.13 -18.39 -9.45
C PRO A 21 7.62 -19.21 -10.65
N GLU A 22 8.88 -19.61 -10.64
CA GLU A 22 9.42 -20.50 -11.65
C GLU A 22 8.75 -21.87 -11.58
N GLY A 23 8.53 -22.48 -12.75
CA GLY A 23 7.89 -23.80 -12.84
C GLY A 23 6.36 -23.78 -12.69
N THR A 24 5.74 -22.61 -12.53
CA THR A 24 4.26 -22.50 -12.52
C THR A 24 3.68 -22.93 -13.86
N LEU A 25 2.71 -23.84 -13.82
CA LEU A 25 2.00 -24.33 -14.99
C LEU A 25 0.69 -23.56 -15.24
N PRO A 26 0.20 -23.52 -16.48
CA PRO A 26 -1.14 -22.95 -16.75
C PRO A 26 -2.22 -23.68 -15.94
N GLY A 27 -3.01 -22.90 -15.19
CA GLY A 27 -4.06 -23.42 -14.31
C GLY A 27 -3.68 -23.62 -12.85
N ASP A 28 -2.41 -23.45 -12.48
CA ASP A 28 -2.00 -23.48 -11.08
C ASP A 28 -2.64 -22.32 -10.30
N LYS A 29 -3.28 -22.66 -9.17
CA LYS A 29 -3.88 -21.67 -8.26
C LYS A 29 -2.86 -21.22 -7.24
N LEU A 30 -2.19 -20.12 -7.52
CA LEU A 30 -1.22 -19.52 -6.61
C LEU A 30 -1.89 -18.45 -5.73
N PRO A 31 -1.49 -18.34 -4.45
CA PRO A 31 -1.89 -17.19 -3.64
C PRO A 31 -1.35 -15.92 -4.30
N THR A 32 -2.26 -15.00 -4.62
CA THR A 32 -1.91 -13.77 -5.33
C THR A 32 -1.79 -12.60 -4.34
N LEU A 33 -0.71 -11.84 -4.47
CA LEU A 33 -0.46 -10.60 -3.73
C LEU A 33 -0.63 -9.41 -4.67
N LEU A 34 -1.46 -8.46 -4.30
CA LEU A 34 -1.56 -7.15 -4.92
C LEU A 34 -0.72 -6.17 -4.10
N CYS A 35 0.32 -5.59 -4.68
CA CYS A 35 1.25 -4.69 -3.99
C CYS A 35 1.04 -3.25 -4.45
N LEU A 36 0.66 -2.35 -3.52
CA LEU A 36 0.26 -0.97 -3.80
C LEU A 36 1.33 0.02 -3.31
N HIS A 37 1.76 0.90 -4.22
CA HIS A 37 2.80 1.91 -3.97
C HIS A 37 2.29 3.14 -3.18
N THR A 38 3.20 4.03 -2.79
CA THR A 38 2.90 5.28 -2.09
C THR A 38 2.55 6.43 -3.04
N ALA A 39 2.14 7.58 -2.49
CA ALA A 39 1.77 8.78 -3.25
C ALA A 39 2.87 9.19 -4.25
N GLY A 40 2.47 9.52 -5.47
CA GLY A 40 3.35 9.98 -6.55
C GLY A 40 4.34 8.93 -7.05
N GLN A 41 4.38 7.73 -6.48
CA GLN A 41 5.35 6.70 -6.81
C GLN A 41 4.80 5.72 -7.87
N SER A 42 5.41 4.57 -7.99
CA SER A 42 4.98 3.52 -8.92
C SER A 42 5.34 2.14 -8.38
N GLY A 43 4.91 1.10 -9.06
CA GLY A 43 5.23 -0.29 -8.72
C GLY A 43 6.72 -0.57 -8.57
N VAL A 44 7.60 0.29 -9.09
CA VAL A 44 9.06 0.20 -8.91
C VAL A 44 9.48 0.19 -7.44
N GLN A 45 8.69 0.73 -6.51
CA GLN A 45 8.99 0.63 -5.08
C GLN A 45 9.09 -0.83 -4.59
N TRP A 46 8.39 -1.76 -5.23
CA TRP A 46 8.38 -3.19 -4.89
C TRP A 46 9.49 -4.01 -5.54
N ARG A 47 10.38 -3.38 -6.35
CA ARG A 47 11.43 -4.04 -7.15
C ARG A 47 12.33 -5.01 -6.37
N ARG A 48 12.62 -4.71 -5.10
CA ARG A 48 13.46 -5.55 -4.22
C ARG A 48 12.68 -6.63 -3.48
N VAL A 49 11.35 -6.56 -3.50
CA VAL A 49 10.45 -7.43 -2.73
C VAL A 49 9.88 -8.55 -3.58
N CYS A 50 9.51 -8.26 -4.84
CA CYS A 50 8.80 -9.20 -5.71
C CYS A 50 9.50 -10.55 -5.86
N GLY A 51 10.81 -10.54 -6.12
CA GLY A 51 11.59 -11.79 -6.27
C GLY A 51 11.58 -12.66 -5.01
N GLY A 52 11.69 -12.05 -3.85
CA GLY A 52 11.63 -12.77 -2.58
C GLY A 52 10.24 -13.34 -2.25
N LEU A 53 9.17 -12.67 -2.66
CA LEU A 53 7.80 -13.17 -2.50
C LEU A 53 7.49 -14.27 -3.51
N THR A 54 7.91 -14.15 -4.76
CA THR A 54 7.73 -15.21 -5.77
C THR A 54 8.51 -16.47 -5.41
N ALA A 55 9.72 -16.34 -4.88
CA ALA A 55 10.49 -17.48 -4.38
C ALA A 55 9.80 -18.23 -3.22
N ARG A 56 8.83 -17.58 -2.55
CA ARG A 56 7.98 -18.17 -1.50
C ARG A 56 6.63 -18.66 -2.01
N GLY A 57 6.45 -18.75 -3.33
CA GLY A 57 5.27 -19.35 -3.96
C GLY A 57 4.10 -18.39 -4.19
N TYR A 58 4.30 -17.06 -4.07
CA TYR A 58 3.26 -16.10 -4.36
C TYR A 58 3.33 -15.60 -5.81
N ARG A 59 2.19 -15.46 -6.47
CA ARG A 59 2.05 -14.60 -7.63
C ARG A 59 1.95 -13.15 -7.14
N VAL A 60 2.84 -12.27 -7.61
CA VAL A 60 2.86 -10.87 -7.17
C VAL A 60 2.43 -9.97 -8.32
N VAL A 61 1.41 -9.15 -8.08
CA VAL A 61 0.81 -8.21 -9.03
C VAL A 61 1.10 -6.81 -8.53
N VAL A 62 1.75 -6.02 -9.36
CA VAL A 62 2.23 -4.67 -9.01
C VAL A 62 1.75 -3.69 -10.06
N PRO A 63 0.60 -3.04 -9.85
CA PRO A 63 0.13 -1.99 -10.74
C PRO A 63 0.89 -0.68 -10.51
N ASP A 64 1.01 0.11 -11.56
CA ASP A 64 1.15 1.55 -11.46
C ASP A 64 -0.27 2.13 -11.43
N LEU A 65 -0.66 2.88 -10.39
CA LEU A 65 -1.98 3.50 -10.31
C LEU A 65 -2.19 4.51 -11.45
N PRO A 66 -3.43 4.91 -11.79
CA PRO A 66 -3.70 5.90 -12.83
C PRO A 66 -2.87 7.17 -12.67
N GLY A 67 -2.15 7.56 -13.73
CA GLY A 67 -1.23 8.69 -13.74
C GLY A 67 0.16 8.42 -13.19
N HIS A 68 0.42 7.23 -12.64
CA HIS A 68 1.72 6.88 -12.06
C HIS A 68 2.57 6.04 -13.02
N GLY A 69 3.88 6.22 -12.90
CA GLY A 69 4.86 5.38 -13.57
C GLY A 69 4.63 5.23 -15.08
N ARG A 70 4.09 4.08 -15.49
CA ARG A 70 3.80 3.73 -16.88
C ARG A 70 2.30 3.72 -17.21
N SER A 71 1.42 3.93 -16.22
CA SER A 71 0.00 4.07 -16.46
C SER A 71 -0.34 5.44 -17.05
N GLU A 72 -1.31 5.47 -17.97
CA GLU A 72 -1.86 6.72 -18.48
C GLU A 72 -2.61 7.47 -17.37
N PRO A 73 -2.70 8.81 -17.46
CA PRO A 73 -3.51 9.61 -16.54
C PRO A 73 -4.98 9.18 -16.56
N ALA A 74 -5.64 9.23 -15.41
CA ALA A 74 -7.08 9.06 -15.36
C ALA A 74 -7.80 10.17 -16.13
N MET A 75 -8.91 9.84 -16.75
CA MET A 75 -9.76 10.83 -17.42
C MET A 75 -10.97 11.15 -16.52
N PRO A 76 -11.34 12.41 -16.35
CA PRO A 76 -10.86 13.62 -17.04
C PRO A 76 -9.64 14.30 -16.39
N GLY A 77 -8.98 13.73 -15.42
CA GLY A 77 -7.82 14.31 -14.75
C GLY A 77 -7.35 13.51 -13.53
N PRO A 78 -6.41 14.07 -12.75
CA PRO A 78 -5.83 13.39 -11.59
C PRO A 78 -6.90 12.94 -10.58
N VAL A 79 -6.71 11.75 -10.01
CA VAL A 79 -7.62 11.19 -9.02
C VAL A 79 -7.34 11.83 -7.65
N THR A 80 -8.35 12.42 -7.04
CA THR A 80 -8.27 13.05 -5.71
C THR A 80 -9.08 12.32 -4.65
N ASP A 81 -9.55 11.11 -4.96
CA ASP A 81 -10.37 10.28 -4.08
C ASP A 81 -9.85 8.85 -4.08
N LEU A 82 -9.48 8.32 -2.91
CA LEU A 82 -8.98 6.96 -2.79
C LEU A 82 -10.07 5.90 -3.04
N VAL A 83 -11.36 6.24 -2.90
CA VAL A 83 -12.46 5.33 -3.28
C VAL A 83 -12.41 5.05 -4.79
N ALA A 84 -12.16 6.09 -5.61
CA ALA A 84 -12.04 5.93 -7.06
C ALA A 84 -10.83 5.04 -7.46
N TYR A 85 -9.70 5.17 -6.78
CA TYR A 85 -8.59 4.22 -6.96
C TYR A 85 -8.98 2.79 -6.55
N GLY A 86 -9.75 2.64 -5.47
CA GLY A 86 -10.29 1.33 -5.06
C GLY A 86 -11.19 0.71 -6.13
N ASP A 87 -12.02 1.50 -6.80
CA ASP A 87 -12.86 1.05 -7.92
C ASP A 87 -12.02 0.62 -9.12
N TRP A 88 -11.00 1.40 -9.46
CA TRP A 88 -10.06 1.08 -10.52
C TRP A 88 -9.31 -0.23 -10.24
N LEU A 89 -8.83 -0.43 -9.00
CA LEU A 89 -8.18 -1.68 -8.58
C LEU A 89 -9.15 -2.87 -8.66
N GLY A 90 -10.43 -2.66 -8.34
CA GLY A 90 -11.45 -3.67 -8.53
C GLY A 90 -11.57 -4.13 -9.98
N LYS A 91 -11.61 -3.18 -10.93
CA LYS A 91 -11.65 -3.49 -12.37
C LYS A 91 -10.37 -4.17 -12.85
N LEU A 92 -9.20 -3.75 -12.36
CA LEU A 92 -7.93 -4.42 -12.62
C LEU A 92 -7.97 -5.90 -12.22
N LEU A 93 -8.49 -6.20 -11.02
CA LEU A 93 -8.62 -7.57 -10.54
C LEU A 93 -9.58 -8.40 -11.40
N ASP A 94 -10.70 -7.81 -11.85
CA ASP A 94 -11.66 -8.47 -12.75
C ASP A 94 -11.01 -8.83 -14.10
N ILE A 95 -10.27 -7.90 -14.71
CA ILE A 95 -9.56 -8.12 -15.99
C ILE A 95 -8.49 -9.21 -15.85
N LEU A 96 -7.85 -9.30 -14.70
CA LEU A 96 -6.81 -10.29 -14.42
C LEU A 96 -7.34 -11.64 -13.89
N ASP A 97 -8.68 -11.77 -13.74
CA ASP A 97 -9.36 -12.95 -13.18
C ASP A 97 -8.80 -13.31 -11.78
N ILE A 98 -8.73 -12.31 -10.90
CA ILE A 98 -8.23 -12.46 -9.53
C ILE A 98 -9.37 -12.22 -8.54
N GLU A 99 -9.88 -13.29 -7.92
CA GLU A 99 -11.07 -13.21 -7.06
C GLU A 99 -10.77 -12.75 -5.62
N LYS A 100 -9.76 -13.31 -4.99
CA LYS A 100 -9.46 -13.10 -3.56
C LYS A 100 -7.96 -12.91 -3.33
N PRO A 101 -7.38 -11.77 -3.70
CA PRO A 101 -5.97 -11.51 -3.45
C PRO A 101 -5.70 -11.27 -1.96
N TYR A 102 -4.44 -11.40 -1.57
CA TYR A 102 -3.89 -10.63 -0.46
C TYR A 102 -3.52 -9.24 -0.98
N VAL A 103 -3.73 -8.20 -0.18
CA VAL A 103 -3.35 -6.84 -0.54
C VAL A 103 -2.29 -6.33 0.43
N LEU A 104 -1.18 -5.84 -0.11
CA LEU A 104 -0.10 -5.20 0.63
C LEU A 104 0.06 -3.77 0.12
N GLY A 105 -0.07 -2.78 0.97
CA GLY A 105 0.11 -1.39 0.55
C GLY A 105 0.78 -0.53 1.61
N CYS A 106 1.41 0.54 1.17
CA CYS A 106 2.10 1.50 2.02
C CYS A 106 1.58 2.92 1.76
N SER A 107 1.38 3.71 2.80
CA SER A 107 0.91 5.10 2.71
C SER A 107 -0.46 5.20 2.02
N ILE A 108 -0.59 5.87 0.85
CA ILE A 108 -1.85 5.80 0.09
C ILE A 108 -2.19 4.35 -0.27
N GLY A 109 -1.21 3.54 -0.64
CA GLY A 109 -1.42 2.10 -0.85
C GLY A 109 -1.89 1.38 0.40
N GLY A 110 -1.46 1.81 1.59
CA GLY A 110 -1.95 1.31 2.88
C GLY A 110 -3.42 1.72 3.13
N LYS A 111 -3.79 2.97 2.83
CA LYS A 111 -5.18 3.40 2.87
C LYS A 111 -6.05 2.68 1.83
N LEU A 112 -5.54 2.46 0.63
CA LEU A 112 -6.22 1.64 -0.39
C LEU A 112 -6.39 0.19 0.08
N THR A 113 -5.43 -0.34 0.82
CA THR A 113 -5.55 -1.66 1.45
C THR A 113 -6.69 -1.70 2.46
N LEU A 114 -6.83 -0.67 3.31
CA LEU A 114 -7.96 -0.51 4.23
C LEU A 114 -9.28 -0.33 3.47
N GLU A 115 -9.30 0.51 2.43
CA GLU A 115 -10.47 0.72 1.56
C GLU A 115 -10.96 -0.59 0.96
N MET A 116 -10.06 -1.38 0.36
CA MET A 116 -10.41 -2.66 -0.25
C MET A 116 -10.84 -3.70 0.79
N ALA A 117 -10.21 -3.72 1.96
CA ALA A 117 -10.53 -4.69 3.02
C ALA A 117 -11.92 -4.46 3.64
N THR A 118 -12.45 -3.25 3.58
CA THR A 118 -13.78 -2.87 4.09
C THR A 118 -14.88 -2.93 3.02
N ARG A 119 -14.60 -3.44 1.80
CA ARG A 119 -15.60 -3.61 0.73
C ARG A 119 -16.20 -5.00 0.77
N PRO A 120 -17.50 -5.17 1.11
CA PRO A 120 -18.12 -6.49 1.25
C PRO A 120 -18.33 -7.21 -0.08
N ASP A 121 -18.44 -6.47 -1.17
CA ASP A 121 -18.63 -6.98 -2.53
C ASP A 121 -17.36 -7.59 -3.14
N ARG A 122 -16.17 -7.27 -2.57
CA ARG A 122 -14.87 -7.73 -3.06
C ARG A 122 -14.01 -8.31 -1.93
N PRO A 123 -14.31 -9.55 -1.48
CA PRO A 123 -13.60 -10.13 -0.35
C PRO A 123 -12.12 -10.40 -0.66
N LEU A 124 -11.27 -10.15 0.32
CA LEU A 124 -9.83 -10.42 0.25
C LEU A 124 -9.47 -11.70 1.01
N SER A 125 -8.34 -12.31 0.67
CA SER A 125 -7.75 -13.39 1.48
C SER A 125 -7.07 -12.88 2.75
N GLY A 126 -6.63 -11.64 2.75
CA GLY A 126 -6.01 -10.94 3.86
C GLY A 126 -5.42 -9.61 3.40
N ALA A 127 -5.09 -8.74 4.35
CA ALA A 127 -4.61 -7.39 4.08
C ALA A 127 -3.42 -7.03 4.99
N ILE A 128 -2.45 -6.30 4.45
CA ILE A 128 -1.34 -5.71 5.20
C ILE A 128 -1.29 -4.22 4.85
N ALA A 129 -1.75 -3.37 5.76
CA ALA A 129 -1.74 -1.92 5.59
C ALA A 129 -0.57 -1.33 6.39
N MET A 130 0.37 -0.72 5.68
CA MET A 130 1.58 -0.15 6.25
C MET A 130 1.57 1.37 6.14
N ALA A 131 2.08 2.03 7.17
CA ALA A 131 2.21 3.49 7.22
C ALA A 131 0.89 4.20 6.82
N ALA A 132 -0.24 3.75 7.40
CA ALA A 132 -1.57 4.26 7.09
C ALA A 132 -2.49 4.25 8.31
N GLU A 133 -3.02 5.41 8.64
CA GLU A 133 -4.10 5.58 9.61
C GLU A 133 -5.46 5.32 8.94
N ALA A 134 -6.44 4.83 9.70
CA ALA A 134 -7.79 4.60 9.21
C ALA A 134 -8.58 5.91 8.97
N GLY A 135 -8.22 6.98 9.67
CA GLY A 135 -8.83 8.31 9.56
C GLY A 135 -8.14 9.21 8.53
N PRO A 136 -8.63 10.46 8.37
CA PRO A 136 -8.04 11.45 7.46
C PRO A 136 -6.57 11.72 7.76
N GLY A 137 -5.78 11.91 6.70
CA GLY A 137 -4.38 12.26 6.82
C GLY A 137 -4.17 13.70 7.31
N ARG A 138 -3.03 13.94 7.98
CA ARG A 138 -2.68 15.27 8.51
C ARG A 138 -1.97 16.12 7.45
N VAL A 139 -2.71 16.61 6.45
CA VAL A 139 -2.16 17.47 5.39
C VAL A 139 -2.84 18.83 5.34
N GLY A 140 -2.09 19.84 4.91
CA GLY A 140 -2.62 21.17 4.62
C GLY A 140 -3.35 21.19 3.29
N LEU A 141 -4.61 20.71 3.24
CA LEU A 141 -5.40 20.57 2.00
C LEU A 141 -5.44 21.85 1.15
N SER A 142 -5.48 23.03 1.76
CA SER A 142 -5.46 24.31 1.03
C SER A 142 -4.12 24.56 0.32
N GLY A 143 -3.01 24.14 0.93
CA GLY A 143 -1.68 24.19 0.33
C GLY A 143 -1.55 23.26 -0.85
N LEU A 144 -2.00 22.00 -0.68
CA LEU A 144 -1.98 21.00 -1.75
C LEU A 144 -2.85 21.38 -2.94
N ARG A 145 -4.04 21.94 -2.71
CA ARG A 145 -4.89 22.44 -3.80
C ARG A 145 -4.20 23.56 -4.59
N ARG A 146 -3.50 24.46 -3.90
CA ARG A 146 -2.71 25.50 -4.57
C ARG A 146 -1.56 24.91 -5.38
N GLU A 147 -0.91 23.86 -4.88
CA GLU A 147 0.14 23.15 -5.62
C GLU A 147 -0.38 22.44 -6.87
N LEU A 148 -1.64 21.95 -6.87
CA LEU A 148 -2.30 21.45 -8.08
C LEU A 148 -2.57 22.54 -9.12
N GLU A 149 -2.85 23.76 -8.67
CA GLU A 149 -3.08 24.91 -9.56
C GLU A 149 -1.75 25.49 -10.12
N ASP A 150 -0.65 25.32 -9.40
CA ASP A 150 0.69 25.82 -9.78
C ASP A 150 1.76 24.74 -9.55
N VAL A 151 1.70 23.69 -10.36
CA VAL A 151 2.64 22.55 -10.31
C VAL A 151 4.02 22.88 -10.85
N ALA A 152 4.18 24.00 -11.56
CA ALA A 152 5.46 24.44 -12.13
C ALA A 152 6.43 25.03 -11.10
N GLY A 153 6.11 24.94 -9.81
CA GLY A 153 6.94 25.44 -8.73
C GLY A 153 8.35 24.86 -8.78
N PRO A 154 9.40 25.71 -8.83
CA PRO A 154 10.78 25.24 -8.84
C PRO A 154 11.07 24.46 -7.57
N SER A 155 11.99 23.49 -7.66
CA SER A 155 12.44 22.65 -6.54
C SER A 155 11.46 21.58 -6.01
N ARG A 156 10.35 21.28 -6.67
CA ARG A 156 9.42 20.21 -6.21
C ARG A 156 10.16 18.87 -6.05
N ALA A 157 10.90 18.45 -7.06
CA ALA A 157 11.67 17.20 -7.02
C ALA A 157 12.71 17.19 -5.89
N GLU A 158 13.32 18.31 -5.58
CA GLU A 158 14.26 18.40 -4.45
C GLU A 158 13.55 18.34 -3.11
N ARG A 159 12.35 18.91 -2.98
CA ARG A 159 11.52 18.77 -1.77
C ARG A 159 11.12 17.34 -1.54
N THR A 160 10.73 16.59 -2.58
CA THR A 160 10.40 15.17 -2.51
C THR A 160 11.62 14.34 -2.09
N TYR A 161 12.78 14.60 -2.68
CA TYR A 161 14.03 13.97 -2.27
C TYR A 161 14.34 14.19 -0.78
N LEU A 162 14.32 15.44 -0.33
CA LEU A 162 14.59 15.78 1.07
C LEU A 162 13.52 15.24 2.02
N GLY A 163 12.26 15.28 1.60
CA GLY A 163 11.13 14.70 2.32
C GLY A 163 11.29 13.19 2.52
N THR A 164 11.74 12.48 1.50
CA THR A 164 12.06 11.05 1.61
C THR A 164 13.17 10.80 2.63
N LEU A 165 14.28 11.55 2.56
CA LEU A 165 15.37 11.41 3.53
C LEU A 165 14.94 11.72 4.98
N ALA A 166 13.97 12.62 5.15
CA ALA A 166 13.41 12.95 6.46
C ALA A 166 12.38 11.94 6.97
N SER A 167 11.93 11.01 6.11
CA SER A 167 10.84 10.07 6.40
C SER A 167 11.29 8.62 6.53
N VAL A 168 12.52 8.31 6.12
CA VAL A 168 13.12 6.99 6.36
C VAL A 168 13.60 6.87 7.80
N GLY A 169 13.58 5.65 8.33
CA GLY A 169 14.00 5.37 9.70
C GLY A 169 15.50 5.41 9.88
N ARG A 170 15.94 5.65 11.11
CA ARG A 170 17.35 5.75 11.50
C ARG A 170 18.16 4.47 11.29
N ALA A 171 17.51 3.32 11.11
CA ALA A 171 18.18 2.05 10.83
C ALA A 171 18.50 1.85 9.34
N MET A 172 17.95 2.67 8.45
CA MET A 172 18.19 2.53 7.01
C MET A 172 19.63 2.93 6.65
N ASP A 173 20.27 2.11 5.81
CA ASP A 173 21.60 2.45 5.28
C ASP A 173 21.57 3.79 4.51
N PRO A 174 22.51 4.71 4.74
CA PRO A 174 22.51 6.02 4.09
C PRO A 174 22.54 5.99 2.55
N ALA A 175 23.23 5.01 1.96
CA ALA A 175 23.27 4.89 0.49
C ALA A 175 21.93 4.36 -0.04
N ALA A 176 21.26 3.47 0.70
CA ALA A 176 19.92 3.00 0.38
C ALA A 176 18.89 4.15 0.52
N ALA A 177 18.99 4.97 1.58
CA ALA A 177 18.16 6.16 1.77
C ALA A 177 18.34 7.17 0.61
N HIS A 178 19.60 7.43 0.24
CA HIS A 178 19.89 8.28 -0.91
C HIS A 178 19.29 7.75 -2.21
N LEU A 179 19.40 6.44 -2.47
CA LEU A 179 18.80 5.80 -3.64
C LEU A 179 17.27 5.93 -3.60
N ALA A 180 16.63 5.69 -2.47
CA ALA A 180 15.17 5.87 -2.31
C ALA A 180 14.77 7.31 -2.66
N GLY A 181 15.47 8.31 -2.11
CA GLY A 181 15.24 9.72 -2.43
C GLY A 181 15.40 10.03 -3.93
N LEU A 182 16.43 9.49 -4.59
CA LEU A 182 16.62 9.65 -6.04
C LEU A 182 15.50 8.99 -6.86
N MET A 183 14.95 7.89 -6.40
CA MET A 183 13.81 7.23 -7.05
C MET A 183 12.53 8.04 -6.85
N HIS A 184 12.27 8.50 -5.62
CA HIS A 184 11.04 9.21 -5.28
C HIS A 184 10.95 10.59 -5.96
N LYS A 185 12.05 11.32 -6.12
CA LYS A 185 12.05 12.61 -6.84
C LYS A 185 11.64 12.53 -8.32
N ARG A 186 11.40 11.33 -8.86
CA ARG A 186 10.93 11.08 -10.23
C ARG A 186 9.42 11.11 -10.35
N GLU A 187 8.71 11.47 -9.29
CA GLU A 187 7.27 11.60 -9.27
C GLU A 187 6.76 12.67 -10.24
N ASP A 188 5.51 12.52 -10.69
CA ASP A 188 4.75 13.61 -11.28
C ASP A 188 4.19 14.49 -10.14
N PRO A 189 4.48 15.81 -10.12
CA PRO A 189 4.04 16.69 -9.05
C PRO A 189 2.53 16.85 -8.95
N GLU A 190 1.82 16.84 -10.08
CA GLU A 190 0.37 16.95 -10.13
C GLU A 190 -0.27 15.69 -9.51
N ILE A 191 0.20 14.52 -9.94
CA ILE A 191 -0.28 13.23 -9.42
C ILE A 191 0.03 13.07 -7.93
N SER A 192 1.26 13.41 -7.50
CA SER A 192 1.63 13.35 -6.10
C SER A 192 0.75 14.26 -5.23
N SER A 193 0.45 15.48 -5.69
CA SER A 193 -0.41 16.41 -4.94
C SER A 193 -1.86 15.94 -4.91
N SER A 194 -2.38 15.36 -6.00
CA SER A 194 -3.74 14.79 -6.03
C SER A 194 -3.88 13.60 -5.08
N ASP A 195 -2.88 12.72 -5.03
CA ASP A 195 -2.83 11.60 -4.09
C ASP A 195 -2.89 12.05 -2.63
N LEU A 196 -2.12 13.09 -2.28
CA LEU A 196 -2.11 13.63 -0.93
C LEU A 196 -3.46 14.29 -0.57
N LEU A 197 -4.19 14.85 -1.55
CA LEU A 197 -5.57 15.30 -1.32
C LEU A 197 -6.49 14.12 -1.00
N GLY A 198 -6.40 13.04 -1.78
CA GLY A 198 -7.14 11.80 -1.53
C GLY A 198 -6.78 11.21 -0.17
N TRP A 199 -5.48 11.11 0.15
CA TRP A 199 -4.99 10.62 1.44
C TRP A 199 -5.50 11.46 2.61
N GLY A 200 -5.49 12.79 2.47
CA GLY A 200 -5.97 13.71 3.51
C GLY A 200 -7.47 13.67 3.74
N GLY A 201 -8.26 13.26 2.74
CA GLY A 201 -9.72 13.18 2.83
C GLY A 201 -10.27 11.79 3.16
N HIS A 202 -9.46 10.74 2.98
CA HIS A 202 -9.92 9.37 3.11
C HIS A 202 -10.12 8.94 4.57
N ASP A 203 -11.31 8.40 4.87
CA ASP A 203 -11.71 7.95 6.20
C ASP A 203 -12.51 6.65 6.12
N VAL A 204 -12.03 5.60 6.77
CA VAL A 204 -12.71 4.30 6.85
C VAL A 204 -13.04 3.88 8.28
N ARG A 205 -12.88 4.79 9.27
CA ARG A 205 -13.07 4.45 10.68
C ARG A 205 -14.45 3.88 10.98
N ASP A 206 -15.49 4.41 10.35
CA ASP A 206 -16.86 3.91 10.51
C ASP A 206 -17.11 2.54 9.85
N ARG A 207 -16.19 2.10 8.97
CA ARG A 207 -16.26 0.81 8.26
C ARG A 207 -15.27 -0.24 8.76
N LEU A 208 -14.48 0.06 9.80
CA LEU A 208 -13.50 -0.89 10.34
C LEU A 208 -14.14 -2.18 10.89
N THR A 209 -15.42 -2.13 11.25
CA THR A 209 -16.19 -3.31 11.66
C THR A 209 -16.64 -4.20 10.50
N ASP A 210 -16.59 -3.69 9.27
CA ASP A 210 -17.06 -4.36 8.04
C ASP A 210 -15.95 -5.16 7.33
N LEU A 211 -14.78 -5.29 7.97
CA LEU A 211 -13.64 -6.00 7.41
C LEU A 211 -14.01 -7.42 6.95
N THR A 212 -13.75 -7.70 5.68
CA THR A 212 -14.05 -9.00 5.04
C THR A 212 -12.94 -10.04 5.25
N CYS A 213 -11.75 -9.62 5.72
CA CYS A 213 -10.57 -10.48 5.83
C CYS A 213 -9.76 -10.17 7.11
N PRO A 214 -8.85 -11.07 7.52
CA PRO A 214 -7.84 -10.73 8.52
C PRO A 214 -6.92 -9.62 8.02
N ILE A 215 -6.51 -8.71 8.91
CA ILE A 215 -5.65 -7.59 8.57
C ILE A 215 -4.45 -7.48 9.50
N HIS A 216 -3.31 -7.05 8.96
CA HIS A 216 -2.13 -6.67 9.71
C HIS A 216 -1.85 -5.18 9.48
N LEU A 217 -1.93 -4.39 10.52
CA LEU A 217 -1.62 -2.97 10.52
C LEU A 217 -0.16 -2.77 10.94
N VAL A 218 0.57 -1.90 10.25
CA VAL A 218 2.00 -1.73 10.48
C VAL A 218 2.36 -0.25 10.49
N ALA A 219 3.11 0.19 11.49
CA ALA A 219 3.65 1.54 11.58
C ALA A 219 5.11 1.53 12.04
N GLY A 220 5.93 2.40 11.48
CA GLY A 220 7.29 2.63 11.91
C GLY A 220 7.36 3.63 13.07
N THR A 221 8.35 3.49 13.97
CA THR A 221 8.55 4.44 15.09
C THR A 221 9.17 5.75 14.64
N ASP A 222 9.83 5.75 13.49
CA ASP A 222 10.50 6.91 12.93
C ASP A 222 9.68 7.59 11.83
N ASP A 223 8.45 7.12 11.55
CA ASP A 223 7.54 7.72 10.58
C ASP A 223 7.05 9.10 11.09
N PRO A 224 7.37 10.22 10.42
CA PRO A 224 6.96 11.53 10.87
C PRO A 224 5.51 11.88 10.54
N TRP A 225 4.84 11.09 9.70
CA TRP A 225 3.49 11.40 9.20
C TRP A 225 2.40 10.54 9.82
N ILE A 226 2.75 9.33 10.26
CA ILE A 226 1.81 8.34 10.78
C ILE A 226 2.00 8.17 12.28
N ASP A 227 0.93 8.35 13.01
CA ASP A 227 0.90 8.08 14.44
C ASP A 227 0.73 6.58 14.68
N ALA A 228 1.78 5.93 15.16
CA ALA A 228 1.76 4.50 15.43
C ALA A 228 0.75 4.12 16.52
N ASP A 229 0.44 5.03 17.46
CA ASP A 229 -0.59 4.78 18.48
C ASP A 229 -1.98 4.76 17.83
N ALA A 230 -2.28 5.72 16.93
CA ALA A 230 -3.55 5.73 16.20
C ALA A 230 -3.74 4.48 15.31
N VAL A 231 -2.67 3.94 14.74
CA VAL A 231 -2.71 2.67 13.99
C VAL A 231 -3.00 1.49 14.93
N GLY A 232 -2.41 1.48 16.13
CA GLY A 232 -2.70 0.49 17.17
C GLY A 232 -4.15 0.55 17.66
N GLU A 233 -4.68 1.74 17.92
CA GLU A 233 -6.08 1.96 18.31
C GLU A 233 -7.06 1.43 17.25
N ALA A 234 -6.74 1.60 15.96
CA ALA A 234 -7.55 1.02 14.89
C ALA A 234 -7.58 -0.52 14.94
N ALA A 235 -6.45 -1.16 15.26
CA ALA A 235 -6.41 -2.61 15.45
C ALA A 235 -7.26 -3.06 16.66
N ASP A 236 -7.21 -2.30 17.75
CA ASP A 236 -8.01 -2.55 18.94
C ASP A 236 -9.50 -2.39 18.67
N GLN A 237 -9.89 -1.36 17.92
CA GLN A 237 -11.28 -1.13 17.49
C GLN A 237 -11.80 -2.30 16.64
N ILE A 238 -11.02 -2.78 15.68
CA ILE A 238 -11.37 -3.95 14.86
C ILE A 238 -11.54 -5.18 15.75
N ASN A 239 -10.62 -5.42 16.67
CA ASN A 239 -10.62 -6.59 17.56
C ASN A 239 -11.74 -6.52 18.61
N ALA A 240 -12.20 -5.35 19.00
CA ALA A 240 -13.35 -5.19 19.87
C ALA A 240 -14.64 -5.71 19.22
N SER A 241 -14.77 -5.57 17.89
CA SER A 241 -15.92 -6.05 17.13
C SER A 241 -15.75 -7.50 16.65
N THR A 242 -14.54 -7.86 16.24
CA THR A 242 -14.22 -9.20 15.75
C THR A 242 -12.86 -9.63 16.34
N PRO A 243 -12.85 -10.33 17.48
CA PRO A 243 -11.61 -10.71 18.17
C PRO A 243 -10.60 -11.41 17.25
N GLY A 244 -9.36 -10.91 17.25
CA GLY A 244 -8.26 -11.44 16.47
C GLY A 244 -8.31 -11.23 14.96
N ARG A 245 -9.22 -10.41 14.48
CA ARG A 245 -9.30 -10.00 13.07
C ARG A 245 -8.11 -9.14 12.66
N ALA A 246 -7.63 -8.27 13.55
CA ALA A 246 -6.50 -7.39 13.32
C ALA A 246 -5.27 -7.79 14.14
N ARG A 247 -4.11 -7.63 13.53
CA ARG A 247 -2.80 -7.61 14.19
C ARG A 247 -2.17 -6.25 14.01
N PHE A 248 -1.29 -5.87 14.92
CA PHE A 248 -0.53 -4.64 14.83
C PHE A 248 0.96 -4.90 15.07
N SER A 249 1.81 -4.31 14.25
CA SER A 249 3.26 -4.28 14.45
C SER A 249 3.77 -2.86 14.43
N ARG A 250 4.45 -2.48 15.52
CA ARG A 250 5.25 -1.27 15.60
C ARG A 250 6.69 -1.64 15.25
N LEU A 251 7.24 -1.07 14.19
CA LEU A 251 8.57 -1.37 13.70
C LEU A 251 9.57 -0.35 14.22
N GLU A 252 10.45 -0.80 15.11
CA GLU A 252 11.46 0.05 15.73
C GLU A 252 12.51 0.52 14.71
N ALA A 253 12.82 1.82 14.70
CA ALA A 253 13.80 2.46 13.83
C ALA A 253 13.50 2.39 12.33
N VAL A 254 12.24 2.07 11.95
CA VAL A 254 11.72 2.08 10.59
C VAL A 254 10.86 3.33 10.42
N GLY A 255 10.95 3.98 9.28
CA GLY A 255 10.17 5.15 8.91
C GLY A 255 8.95 4.80 8.06
N HIS A 256 8.72 5.63 7.03
CA HIS A 256 7.49 5.59 6.23
C HIS A 256 7.45 4.49 5.16
N TYR A 257 8.60 3.89 4.80
CA TYR A 257 8.71 2.98 3.66
C TYR A 257 9.24 1.60 4.05
N PRO A 258 8.54 0.80 4.89
CA PRO A 258 9.06 -0.49 5.37
C PRO A 258 9.58 -1.41 4.27
N MET A 259 8.93 -1.41 3.07
CA MET A 259 9.32 -2.25 1.95
C MET A 259 10.63 -1.81 1.25
N GLU A 260 11.10 -0.59 1.50
CA GLU A 260 12.38 -0.08 0.99
C GLU A 260 13.46 -0.02 2.08
N GLU A 261 13.06 0.02 3.37
CA GLU A 261 13.95 0.17 4.52
C GLU A 261 14.43 -1.16 5.11
N ILE A 262 13.61 -2.22 5.00
CA ILE A 262 13.93 -3.51 5.59
C ILE A 262 14.58 -4.41 4.53
N ASP A 263 15.81 -4.85 4.73
CA ASP A 263 16.58 -5.64 3.76
C ASP A 263 15.85 -6.93 3.31
N ASP A 264 15.37 -7.78 4.23
CA ASP A 264 14.53 -8.94 3.93
C ASP A 264 13.04 -8.64 4.18
N PHE A 265 12.53 -7.57 3.58
CA PHE A 265 11.11 -7.26 3.70
C PHE A 265 10.22 -8.38 3.17
N ALA A 266 10.63 -9.08 2.10
CA ALA A 266 9.89 -10.23 1.57
C ALA A 266 9.71 -11.35 2.62
N GLY A 267 10.74 -11.62 3.42
CA GLY A 267 10.66 -12.57 4.54
C GLY A 267 9.76 -12.06 5.66
N VAL A 268 9.81 -10.77 5.98
CA VAL A 268 8.92 -10.15 6.97
C VAL A 268 7.47 -10.24 6.52
N ALA A 269 7.16 -9.82 5.30
CA ALA A 269 5.81 -9.86 4.73
C ALA A 269 5.27 -11.29 4.67
N ALA A 270 6.11 -12.27 4.29
CA ALA A 270 5.71 -13.68 4.26
C ALA A 270 5.32 -14.23 5.64
N ARG A 271 6.01 -13.80 6.72
CA ARG A 271 5.60 -14.15 8.10
C ARG A 271 4.24 -13.55 8.44
N TRP A 272 4.03 -12.26 8.16
CA TRP A 272 2.73 -11.61 8.39
C TRP A 272 1.60 -12.29 7.61
N LEU A 273 1.83 -12.65 6.34
CA LEU A 273 0.87 -13.39 5.51
C LEU A 273 0.57 -14.78 6.08
N ALA A 274 1.58 -15.49 6.61
CA ALA A 274 1.38 -16.75 7.27
C ALA A 274 0.55 -16.62 8.56
N ASP A 275 0.77 -15.54 9.32
CA ASP A 275 0.02 -15.24 10.53
C ASP A 275 -1.45 -14.89 10.24
N LEU A 276 -1.74 -14.21 9.12
CA LEU A 276 -3.12 -13.94 8.69
C LEU A 276 -3.91 -15.23 8.34
N ARG A 277 -3.22 -16.30 7.96
CA ARG A 277 -3.84 -17.60 7.65
C ARG A 277 -4.17 -18.43 8.88
N ARG A 278 -3.58 -18.13 10.04
CA ARG A 278 -3.81 -18.87 11.27
C ARG A 278 -5.11 -18.41 11.93
N PRO A 279 -6.01 -19.32 12.29
CA PRO A 279 -7.13 -18.95 13.14
C PRO A 279 -6.57 -18.37 14.45
N VAL A 280 -7.21 -17.32 14.95
CA VAL A 280 -6.87 -16.76 16.25
C VAL A 280 -7.10 -17.84 17.30
N GLN A 281 -6.03 -18.25 17.97
CA GLN A 281 -6.19 -19.06 19.17
C GLN A 281 -6.83 -18.16 20.22
N GLU A 282 -8.08 -18.45 20.59
CA GLU A 282 -8.66 -17.91 21.82
C GLU A 282 -7.68 -18.20 22.94
N HIS A 283 -7.09 -17.16 23.52
CA HIS A 283 -6.37 -17.32 24.77
C HIS A 283 -7.42 -17.75 25.79
N ALA A 284 -7.45 -19.04 26.10
CA ALA A 284 -8.21 -19.55 27.21
C ALA A 284 -7.82 -18.69 28.43
N ALA A 285 -8.79 -17.97 28.96
CA ALA A 285 -8.62 -17.22 30.18
C ALA A 285 -8.11 -18.20 31.24
N VAL A 286 -6.87 -18.04 31.66
CA VAL A 286 -6.34 -18.73 32.82
C VAL A 286 -7.07 -18.13 34.01
N THR A 287 -8.21 -18.71 34.35
CA THR A 287 -8.86 -18.52 35.64
C THR A 287 -7.90 -19.01 36.72
N ARG A 288 -7.33 -18.07 37.46
CA ARG A 288 -6.77 -18.35 38.79
C ARG A 288 -7.80 -18.09 39.87
#